data_9219c9a14a86714a8bcbdc66f2f03b31
#
_entry.id   9219c9a14a86714a8bcbdc66f2f03b31
#
_cell.length_a   1.000
_cell.length_b   1.000
_cell.length_c   1.000
_cell.angle_alpha   90.00
_cell.angle_beta   90.00
_cell.angle_gamma   90.00
#
_symmetry.space_group_name_H-M   'P 1'
#
loop_
_entity.id
_entity.type
_entity.pdbx_description
1 polymer ?
#
loop_
_entity_poly.entity_id
_entity_poly.type
_entity_poly.pdbx_seq_one_letter_code
_entity_poly.pdbx_strand_id
1 'polypeptide(L)'
;ALNEALEGGLDQPIEVTAQVTEEQPAITSEALATIQDVLGTYTTDFSSSGAARSTNLAVGAAKINGHVLMPGDVLSGYECLQPFTTANGYKTAAAYENGQVVDSIGGGVCQLATTLYNASLEAEVEIVQRQNHSMIVTYVKPSRDAAIAGTYKDIKIQNNYSTPIYVEWYTSGRKLTFTIYGKETRPANRKVEYVSETLGSTSPGEPQLIVDNTLAPGARVKVQSSHTGLRSRLWKVVTVDGVEQERTLLNKDTYNASKAIYRVGPDLPVALPVVPDVTAPVDTAPAETAPVTG
;
A
#
# COMPACT_ATOMS: atom_id res chain seq x y z
N ALA A 1 44.74 -18.18 34.03
CA ALA A 1 44.68 -19.55 34.58
C ALA A 1 45.63 -20.53 33.85
N LEU A 2 45.37 -20.86 32.53
CA LEU A 2 46.20 -21.83 31.81
C LEU A 2 47.68 -21.34 31.66
N ASN A 3 47.90 -20.09 31.29
CA ASN A 3 49.24 -19.51 31.17
C ASN A 3 49.98 -19.44 32.52
N GLU A 4 49.31 -19.13 33.59
CA GLU A 4 49.87 -19.10 34.96
C GLU A 4 50.23 -20.53 35.43
N ALA A 5 49.40 -21.52 35.09
CA ALA A 5 49.68 -22.92 35.41
C ALA A 5 50.89 -23.48 34.63
N LEU A 6 51.13 -23.00 33.40
CA LEU A 6 52.27 -23.38 32.56
C LEU A 6 53.60 -22.76 33.03
N GLU A 7 53.59 -21.63 33.76
CA GLU A 7 54.78 -20.99 34.33
C GLU A 7 55.41 -21.83 35.45
N GLY A 8 54.67 -22.74 36.07
CA GLY A 8 55.12 -23.64 37.15
C GLY A 8 55.89 -24.88 36.68
N GLY A 9 56.08 -25.11 35.38
CA GLY A 9 56.74 -26.26 34.79
C GLY A 9 55.79 -27.41 34.44
N LEU A 10 56.19 -28.33 33.50
CA LEU A 10 55.37 -29.39 32.99
C LEU A 10 55.54 -30.75 33.71
N ASP A 11 56.24 -30.74 34.85
CA ASP A 11 56.56 -31.96 35.59
C ASP A 11 55.42 -32.53 36.45
N GLN A 12 54.29 -31.80 36.54
CA GLN A 12 53.09 -32.23 37.26
C GLN A 12 51.84 -32.05 36.39
N PRO A 13 50.80 -32.88 36.63
CA PRO A 13 49.52 -32.68 35.94
C PRO A 13 48.94 -31.29 36.27
N ILE A 14 48.62 -30.51 35.22
CA ILE A 14 48.01 -29.19 35.39
C ILE A 14 46.47 -29.41 35.32
N GLU A 15 45.79 -29.16 36.42
CA GLU A 15 44.33 -29.12 36.47
C GLU A 15 43.87 -27.65 36.32
N VAL A 16 43.11 -27.41 35.28
CA VAL A 16 42.49 -26.10 35.03
C VAL A 16 40.98 -26.26 35.03
N THR A 17 40.35 -25.58 35.96
CA THR A 17 38.88 -25.52 35.98
C THR A 17 38.43 -24.46 34.95
N ALA A 18 37.77 -24.89 33.89
CA ALA A 18 37.14 -23.97 32.97
C ALA A 18 35.88 -23.36 33.59
N GLN A 19 35.80 -22.04 33.66
CA GLN A 19 34.55 -21.38 34.00
C GLN A 19 33.66 -21.39 32.74
N VAL A 20 32.59 -22.18 32.76
CA VAL A 20 31.58 -22.25 31.70
C VAL A 20 30.44 -21.32 32.10
N THR A 21 30.19 -20.31 31.28
CA THR A 21 29.01 -19.47 31.41
C THR A 21 27.96 -20.03 30.43
N GLU A 22 26.83 -20.42 30.94
CA GLU A 22 25.70 -20.86 30.10
C GLU A 22 24.94 -19.61 29.66
N GLU A 23 24.95 -19.34 28.35
CA GLU A 23 24.20 -18.24 27.77
C GLU A 23 22.89 -18.78 27.20
N GLN A 24 21.78 -18.30 27.74
CA GLN A 24 20.44 -18.70 27.27
C GLN A 24 20.08 -17.89 26.01
N PRO A 25 19.47 -18.51 25.00
CA PRO A 25 19.00 -17.79 23.82
C PRO A 25 17.89 -16.79 24.22
N ALA A 26 17.85 -15.64 23.53
CA ALA A 26 16.82 -14.62 23.76
C ALA A 26 15.39 -15.14 23.53
N ILE A 27 15.25 -16.15 22.65
CA ILE A 27 13.97 -16.84 22.35
C ILE A 27 14.16 -18.31 22.70
N THR A 28 13.49 -18.77 23.76
CA THR A 28 13.60 -20.15 24.24
C THR A 28 12.57 -21.07 23.58
N SER A 29 12.82 -22.39 23.60
CA SER A 29 11.88 -23.38 23.10
C SER A 29 10.54 -23.35 23.85
N GLU A 30 10.57 -23.08 25.17
CA GLU A 30 9.37 -22.94 26.00
C GLU A 30 8.52 -21.74 25.57
N ALA A 31 9.18 -20.61 25.25
CA ALA A 31 8.49 -19.42 24.73
C ALA A 31 7.82 -19.72 23.38
N LEU A 32 8.55 -20.35 22.46
CA LEU A 32 8.02 -20.74 21.14
C LEU A 32 6.87 -21.76 21.25
N ALA A 33 6.91 -22.68 22.21
CA ALA A 33 5.87 -23.67 22.44
C ALA A 33 4.51 -23.06 22.81
N THR A 34 4.46 -21.77 23.19
CA THR A 34 3.20 -21.06 23.46
C THR A 34 2.48 -20.60 22.20
N ILE A 35 3.14 -20.61 21.03
CA ILE A 35 2.56 -20.22 19.74
C ILE A 35 1.79 -21.41 19.17
N GLN A 36 0.49 -21.50 19.45
CA GLN A 36 -0.33 -22.68 19.09
C GLN A 36 -1.58 -22.33 18.30
N ASP A 37 -2.06 -21.09 18.40
CA ASP A 37 -3.34 -20.68 17.86
C ASP A 37 -3.18 -19.68 16.72
N VAL A 38 -4.15 -19.64 15.79
CA VAL A 38 -4.29 -18.55 14.83
C VAL A 38 -5.00 -17.41 15.52
N LEU A 39 -4.29 -16.30 15.75
CA LEU A 39 -4.88 -15.09 16.34
C LEU A 39 -5.61 -14.24 15.31
N GLY A 40 -5.08 -14.18 14.08
CA GLY A 40 -5.69 -13.42 13.00
C GLY A 40 -5.10 -13.78 11.65
N THR A 41 -5.92 -13.73 10.60
CA THR A 41 -5.50 -13.98 9.23
C THR A 41 -6.22 -13.04 8.28
N TYR A 42 -5.53 -12.59 7.24
CA TYR A 42 -6.15 -11.77 6.20
C TYR A 42 -5.54 -12.06 4.84
N THR A 43 -6.39 -11.97 3.81
CA THR A 43 -6.01 -12.26 2.43
C THR A 43 -6.39 -11.11 1.50
N THR A 44 -5.48 -10.72 0.61
CA THR A 44 -5.77 -9.80 -0.49
C THR A 44 -5.52 -10.46 -1.83
N ASP A 45 -6.32 -10.10 -2.84
CA ASP A 45 -6.19 -10.58 -4.21
C ASP A 45 -5.23 -9.70 -5.02
N PHE A 46 -4.34 -10.32 -5.80
CA PHE A 46 -3.46 -9.64 -6.75
C PHE A 46 -3.53 -10.25 -8.17
N SER A 47 -4.65 -10.88 -8.50
CA SER A 47 -4.86 -11.55 -9.80
C SER A 47 -4.69 -10.63 -11.01
N SER A 48 -5.02 -9.35 -10.86
CA SER A 48 -4.83 -8.30 -11.89
C SER A 48 -3.39 -7.82 -12.05
N SER A 49 -2.45 -8.26 -11.19
CA SER A 49 -1.06 -7.80 -11.20
C SER A 49 -0.25 -8.45 -12.33
N GLY A 50 0.58 -7.65 -13.01
CA GLY A 50 1.61 -8.15 -13.92
C GLY A 50 2.72 -8.94 -13.20
N ALA A 51 3.58 -9.59 -13.98
CA ALA A 51 4.65 -10.45 -13.46
C ALA A 51 5.62 -9.70 -12.52
N ALA A 52 6.06 -8.49 -12.89
CA ALA A 52 6.99 -7.69 -12.07
C ALA A 52 6.39 -7.37 -10.69
N ARG A 53 5.14 -6.92 -10.64
CA ARG A 53 4.44 -6.63 -9.37
C ARG A 53 4.26 -7.90 -8.53
N SER A 54 3.91 -9.02 -9.17
CA SER A 54 3.79 -10.31 -8.48
C SER A 54 5.12 -10.77 -7.88
N THR A 55 6.25 -10.56 -8.59
CA THR A 55 7.58 -10.80 -8.05
C THR A 55 7.87 -9.94 -6.82
N ASN A 56 7.54 -8.63 -6.88
CA ASN A 56 7.73 -7.73 -5.73
C ASN A 56 6.95 -8.16 -4.50
N LEU A 57 5.72 -8.63 -4.67
CA LEU A 57 4.92 -9.18 -3.58
C LEU A 57 5.59 -10.42 -2.96
N ALA A 58 6.06 -11.35 -3.78
CA ALA A 58 6.72 -12.57 -3.27
C ALA A 58 8.04 -12.24 -2.56
N VAL A 59 8.88 -11.38 -3.13
CA VAL A 59 10.16 -10.94 -2.54
C VAL A 59 9.93 -10.24 -1.21
N GLY A 60 9.01 -9.27 -1.17
CA GLY A 60 8.75 -8.51 0.04
C GLY A 60 8.10 -9.36 1.13
N ALA A 61 7.17 -10.23 0.76
CA ALA A 61 6.50 -11.11 1.72
C ALA A 61 7.49 -12.10 2.38
N ALA A 62 8.44 -12.64 1.59
CA ALA A 62 9.49 -13.51 2.13
C ALA A 62 10.37 -12.81 3.18
N LYS A 63 10.54 -11.48 3.08
CA LYS A 63 11.29 -10.69 4.06
C LYS A 63 10.54 -10.44 5.37
N ILE A 64 9.23 -10.44 5.35
CA ILE A 64 8.38 -10.28 6.55
C ILE A 64 8.12 -11.63 7.22
N ASN A 65 8.22 -12.71 6.47
CA ASN A 65 7.96 -14.06 6.96
C ASN A 65 8.95 -14.51 8.03
N GLY A 66 8.45 -15.25 9.01
CA GLY A 66 9.30 -15.90 10.00
C GLY A 66 9.66 -15.05 11.21
N HIS A 67 9.12 -13.83 11.31
CA HIS A 67 9.38 -12.98 12.48
C HIS A 67 8.63 -13.50 13.71
N VAL A 68 9.40 -13.76 14.77
CA VAL A 68 8.90 -13.96 16.13
C VAL A 68 9.02 -12.65 16.87
N LEU A 69 7.92 -12.13 17.39
CA LEU A 69 7.89 -10.92 18.20
C LEU A 69 7.64 -11.32 19.65
N MET A 70 8.61 -11.03 20.52
CA MET A 70 8.46 -11.17 21.97
C MET A 70 7.48 -10.10 22.49
N PRO A 71 6.92 -10.23 23.71
CA PRO A 71 6.08 -9.20 24.29
C PRO A 71 6.76 -7.83 24.28
N GLY A 72 6.11 -6.83 23.69
CA GLY A 72 6.62 -5.48 23.52
C GLY A 72 7.47 -5.23 22.28
N ASP A 73 7.88 -6.25 21.53
CA ASP A 73 8.64 -6.10 20.29
C ASP A 73 7.79 -5.43 19.20
N VAL A 74 8.47 -4.61 18.39
CA VAL A 74 7.86 -3.88 17.26
C VAL A 74 8.44 -4.39 15.94
N LEU A 75 7.57 -4.71 15.00
CA LEU A 75 7.94 -4.99 13.61
C LEU A 75 7.59 -3.80 12.73
N SER A 76 8.57 -3.30 11.97
CA SER A 76 8.39 -2.29 10.93
C SER A 76 8.35 -2.94 9.56
N GLY A 77 7.25 -2.73 8.83
CA GLY A 77 7.13 -3.22 7.46
C GLY A 77 8.17 -2.61 6.53
N TYR A 78 8.45 -1.31 6.67
CA TYR A 78 9.46 -0.63 5.86
C TYR A 78 10.86 -1.20 6.10
N GLU A 79 11.26 -1.39 7.36
CA GLU A 79 12.58 -1.93 7.70
C GLU A 79 12.75 -3.36 7.19
N CYS A 80 11.74 -4.20 7.28
CA CYS A 80 11.78 -5.55 6.73
C CYS A 80 11.94 -5.56 5.20
N LEU A 81 11.23 -4.67 4.50
CA LEU A 81 11.14 -4.70 3.04
C LEU A 81 12.35 -4.13 2.33
N GLN A 82 13.07 -3.19 2.94
CA GLN A 82 14.23 -2.56 2.30
C GLN A 82 15.47 -3.48 2.25
N PRO A 83 16.53 -3.11 1.48
CA PRO A 83 16.50 -2.05 0.48
C PRO A 83 15.76 -2.47 -0.80
N PHE A 84 15.00 -1.53 -1.37
CA PHE A 84 14.28 -1.73 -2.62
C PHE A 84 15.23 -1.63 -3.82
N THR A 85 15.91 -2.71 -4.14
CA THR A 85 16.89 -2.77 -5.25
C THR A 85 16.66 -4.00 -6.12
N THR A 86 17.13 -3.93 -7.36
CA THR A 86 17.10 -5.09 -8.27
C THR A 86 17.99 -6.23 -7.78
N ALA A 87 19.08 -5.93 -7.08
CA ALA A 87 19.96 -6.93 -6.46
C ALA A 87 19.22 -7.76 -5.39
N ASN A 88 18.26 -7.17 -4.69
CA ASN A 88 17.38 -7.86 -3.74
C ASN A 88 16.15 -8.52 -4.40
N GLY A 89 16.12 -8.62 -5.72
CA GLY A 89 15.06 -9.29 -6.46
C GLY A 89 13.86 -8.44 -6.82
N TYR A 90 13.80 -7.16 -6.39
CA TYR A 90 12.70 -6.27 -6.75
C TYR A 90 12.75 -5.89 -8.22
N LYS A 91 11.59 -5.66 -8.81
CA LYS A 91 11.37 -5.25 -10.19
C LYS A 91 10.70 -3.89 -10.26
N THR A 92 10.89 -3.19 -11.37
CA THR A 92 10.13 -1.99 -11.68
C THR A 92 8.69 -2.35 -11.98
N ALA A 93 7.75 -1.72 -11.29
CA ALA A 93 6.32 -1.89 -11.48
C ALA A 93 5.57 -0.61 -11.05
N ALA A 94 4.30 -0.50 -11.45
CA ALA A 94 3.48 0.65 -11.15
C ALA A 94 3.31 0.88 -9.63
N ALA A 95 3.49 2.13 -9.21
CA ALA A 95 3.28 2.64 -7.85
C ALA A 95 2.50 3.95 -7.88
N TYR A 96 1.88 4.31 -6.76
CA TYR A 96 1.23 5.62 -6.60
C TYR A 96 2.21 6.63 -5.99
N GLU A 97 2.47 7.70 -6.71
CA GLU A 97 3.32 8.81 -6.24
C GLU A 97 2.70 10.14 -6.63
N ASN A 98 2.51 11.04 -5.65
CA ASN A 98 1.98 12.41 -5.85
C ASN A 98 0.68 12.49 -6.69
N GLY A 99 -0.22 11.51 -6.52
CA GLY A 99 -1.49 11.45 -7.27
C GLY A 99 -1.36 10.94 -8.70
N GLN A 100 -0.22 10.39 -9.06
CA GLN A 100 0.07 9.79 -10.36
C GLN A 100 0.46 8.32 -10.22
N VAL A 101 0.31 7.59 -11.32
CA VAL A 101 0.86 6.24 -11.46
C VAL A 101 2.22 6.36 -12.11
N VAL A 102 3.26 5.93 -11.40
CA VAL A 102 4.65 5.98 -11.86
C VAL A 102 5.29 4.59 -11.78
N ASP A 103 6.29 4.33 -12.60
CA ASP A 103 7.08 3.12 -12.50
C ASP A 103 8.16 3.28 -11.41
N SER A 104 8.15 2.39 -10.43
CA SER A 104 9.08 2.40 -9.30
C SER A 104 9.58 1.00 -8.96
N ILE A 105 10.84 0.88 -8.51
CA ILE A 105 11.37 -0.39 -8.00
C ILE A 105 10.61 -0.74 -6.72
N GLY A 106 10.11 -1.98 -6.64
CA GLY A 106 9.28 -2.43 -5.52
C GLY A 106 7.80 -2.01 -5.64
N GLY A 107 7.35 -1.51 -6.81
CA GLY A 107 5.94 -1.18 -7.02
C GLY A 107 5.03 -2.35 -6.62
N GLY A 108 4.02 -2.06 -5.78
CA GLY A 108 3.08 -3.05 -5.23
C GLY A 108 3.28 -3.43 -3.77
N VAL A 109 4.43 -3.13 -3.13
CA VAL A 109 4.74 -3.55 -1.73
C VAL A 109 3.75 -3.00 -0.69
N CYS A 110 3.07 -1.90 -0.96
CA CYS A 110 2.00 -1.41 -0.09
C CYS A 110 0.85 -2.43 0.10
N GLN A 111 0.68 -3.38 -0.82
CA GLN A 111 -0.30 -4.45 -0.62
C GLN A 111 0.15 -5.43 0.47
N LEU A 112 1.46 -5.62 0.66
CA LEU A 112 2.01 -6.39 1.79
C LEU A 112 1.66 -5.69 3.11
N ALA A 113 1.96 -4.39 3.21
CA ALA A 113 1.63 -3.57 4.36
C ALA A 113 0.13 -3.61 4.69
N THR A 114 -0.71 -3.48 3.65
CA THR A 114 -2.16 -3.55 3.81
C THR A 114 -2.64 -4.92 4.29
N THR A 115 -2.07 -6.01 3.77
CA THR A 115 -2.47 -7.37 4.17
C THR A 115 -2.01 -7.65 5.60
N LEU A 116 -0.77 -7.28 5.95
CA LEU A 116 -0.24 -7.38 7.32
C LEU A 116 -1.07 -6.55 8.31
N TYR A 117 -1.39 -5.29 7.96
CA TYR A 117 -2.23 -4.42 8.77
C TYR A 117 -3.58 -5.08 9.11
N ASN A 118 -4.25 -5.66 8.11
CA ASN A 118 -5.53 -6.31 8.36
C ASN A 118 -5.39 -7.61 9.17
N ALA A 119 -4.37 -8.43 8.92
CA ALA A 119 -4.09 -9.61 9.76
C ALA A 119 -3.82 -9.19 11.21
N SER A 120 -3.11 -8.08 11.42
CA SER A 120 -2.83 -7.52 12.75
C SER A 120 -4.11 -6.99 13.43
N LEU A 121 -5.03 -6.39 12.67
CA LEU A 121 -6.34 -6.02 13.21
C LEU A 121 -7.12 -7.26 13.67
N GLU A 122 -7.21 -8.30 12.83
CA GLU A 122 -7.92 -9.54 13.19
C GLU A 122 -7.27 -10.26 14.40
N ALA A 123 -5.94 -10.16 14.53
CA ALA A 123 -5.21 -10.63 15.69
C ALA A 123 -5.30 -9.69 16.91
N GLU A 124 -5.86 -8.50 16.75
CA GLU A 124 -5.89 -7.43 17.78
C GLU A 124 -4.49 -7.05 18.31
N VAL A 125 -3.47 -7.17 17.46
CA VAL A 125 -2.11 -6.70 17.74
C VAL A 125 -2.09 -5.18 17.66
N GLU A 126 -1.30 -4.52 18.51
CA GLU A 126 -1.23 -3.08 18.56
C GLU A 126 -0.67 -2.48 17.26
N ILE A 127 -1.36 -1.50 16.70
CA ILE A 127 -0.94 -0.76 15.52
C ILE A 127 -0.24 0.53 15.96
N VAL A 128 1.09 0.50 15.99
CA VAL A 128 1.92 1.64 16.43
C VAL A 128 1.97 2.73 15.36
N GLN A 129 2.00 2.35 14.09
CA GLN A 129 2.04 3.28 12.97
C GLN A 129 1.27 2.71 11.78
N ARG A 130 0.44 3.54 11.17
CA ARG A 130 -0.23 3.26 9.90
C ARG A 130 -0.65 4.56 9.23
N GLN A 131 -0.44 4.68 7.92
CA GLN A 131 -1.01 5.74 7.09
C GLN A 131 -1.72 5.13 5.89
N ASN A 132 -2.81 5.79 5.45
CA ASN A 132 -3.50 5.41 4.22
C ASN A 132 -2.73 5.84 2.96
N HIS A 133 -3.10 5.27 1.82
CA HIS A 133 -2.64 5.75 0.52
C HIS A 133 -3.19 7.16 0.24
N SER A 134 -2.50 7.89 -0.63
CA SER A 134 -2.98 9.19 -1.10
C SER A 134 -4.22 9.07 -2.00
N MET A 135 -4.39 7.97 -2.72
CA MET A 135 -5.54 7.63 -3.55
C MET A 135 -6.14 6.31 -3.12
N ILE A 136 -7.44 6.11 -3.41
CA ILE A 136 -8.12 4.87 -3.03
C ILE A 136 -7.52 3.66 -3.76
N VAL A 137 -7.32 2.56 -3.03
CA VAL A 137 -6.96 1.25 -3.56
C VAL A 137 -8.21 0.37 -3.66
N THR A 138 -8.19 -0.63 -4.54
CA THR A 138 -9.38 -1.44 -4.86
C THR A 138 -9.38 -2.83 -4.23
N TYR A 139 -8.25 -3.27 -3.67
CA TYR A 139 -8.11 -4.63 -3.12
C TYR A 139 -8.53 -4.75 -1.65
N VAL A 140 -8.91 -3.63 -1.00
CA VAL A 140 -9.54 -3.56 0.33
C VAL A 140 -10.60 -2.47 0.36
N LYS A 141 -11.48 -2.50 1.39
CA LYS A 141 -12.43 -1.41 1.65
C LYS A 141 -11.68 -0.15 2.13
N PRO A 142 -12.23 1.06 1.93
CA PRO A 142 -11.66 2.31 2.44
C PRO A 142 -11.31 2.21 3.93
N SER A 143 -10.25 2.87 4.35
CA SER A 143 -9.67 2.87 5.70
C SER A 143 -9.11 1.52 6.19
N ARG A 144 -9.11 0.49 5.35
CA ARG A 144 -8.46 -0.80 5.62
C ARG A 144 -7.11 -0.96 4.90
N ASP A 145 -6.61 0.05 4.25
CA ASP A 145 -5.31 0.05 3.57
C ASP A 145 -4.20 0.59 4.48
N ALA A 146 -2.97 0.21 4.17
CA ALA A 146 -1.75 0.76 4.74
C ALA A 146 -0.73 0.99 3.63
N ALA A 147 -0.09 2.16 3.64
CA ALA A 147 0.91 2.56 2.66
C ALA A 147 2.32 2.54 3.26
N ILE A 148 3.31 2.25 2.42
CA ILE A 148 4.74 2.40 2.74
C ILE A 148 5.35 3.44 1.81
N ALA A 149 6.00 4.45 2.42
CA ALA A 149 6.79 5.44 1.70
C ALA A 149 7.87 6.00 2.65
N GLY A 150 9.03 5.34 2.67
CA GLY A 150 10.08 5.65 3.64
C GLY A 150 9.62 5.45 5.09
N THR A 151 10.26 6.14 6.00
CA THR A 151 9.95 6.07 7.44
C THR A 151 8.72 6.87 7.84
N TYR A 152 8.25 7.80 7.00
CA TYR A 152 7.10 8.65 7.32
C TYR A 152 5.75 7.97 7.03
N LYS A 153 5.73 6.96 6.16
CA LYS A 153 4.59 6.06 5.97
C LYS A 153 5.06 4.62 6.12
N ASP A 154 4.66 4.01 7.21
CA ASP A 154 5.02 2.64 7.55
C ASP A 154 3.84 1.91 8.16
N ILE A 155 3.90 0.59 8.16
CA ILE A 155 3.11 -0.27 9.04
C ILE A 155 4.02 -0.75 10.17
N LYS A 156 3.74 -0.30 11.38
CA LYS A 156 4.41 -0.82 12.59
C LYS A 156 3.39 -1.48 13.48
N ILE A 157 3.68 -2.72 13.83
CA ILE A 157 2.87 -3.51 14.75
C ILE A 157 3.70 -3.84 15.99
N GLN A 158 3.08 -3.83 17.16
CA GLN A 158 3.71 -4.21 18.41
C GLN A 158 3.00 -5.41 19.03
N ASN A 159 3.74 -6.41 19.47
CA ASN A 159 3.18 -7.51 20.23
C ASN A 159 2.73 -7.02 21.62
N ASN A 160 1.43 -6.84 21.79
CA ASN A 160 0.78 -6.46 23.05
C ASN A 160 0.29 -7.68 23.87
N TYR A 161 0.55 -8.91 23.40
CA TYR A 161 0.30 -10.12 24.17
C TYR A 161 1.40 -10.37 25.20
N SER A 162 1.09 -11.14 26.24
CA SER A 162 2.07 -11.58 27.25
C SER A 162 2.94 -12.75 26.79
N THR A 163 2.72 -13.28 25.60
CA THR A 163 3.45 -14.39 24.99
C THR A 163 3.94 -13.99 23.60
N PRO A 164 4.95 -14.69 23.04
CA PRO A 164 5.41 -14.43 21.69
C PRO A 164 4.30 -14.63 20.65
N ILE A 165 4.40 -13.87 19.55
CA ILE A 165 3.60 -14.08 18.33
C ILE A 165 4.54 -14.38 17.16
N TYR A 166 4.03 -15.08 16.15
CA TYR A 166 4.74 -15.43 14.94
C TYR A 166 3.99 -14.94 13.71
N VAL A 167 4.70 -14.31 12.78
CA VAL A 167 4.13 -13.78 11.54
C VAL A 167 4.50 -14.71 10.39
N GLU A 168 3.49 -15.29 9.76
CA GLU A 168 3.63 -16.13 8.58
C GLU A 168 2.95 -15.49 7.38
N TRP A 169 3.47 -15.76 6.19
CA TRP A 169 2.81 -15.43 4.94
C TRP A 169 2.82 -16.61 3.97
N TYR A 170 1.87 -16.61 3.06
CA TYR A 170 1.89 -17.48 1.89
C TYR A 170 1.11 -16.89 0.73
N THR A 171 1.38 -17.38 -0.48
CA THR A 171 0.58 -17.07 -1.68
C THR A 171 -0.01 -18.35 -2.26
N SER A 172 -1.27 -18.29 -2.68
CA SER A 172 -1.96 -19.36 -3.37
C SER A 172 -2.97 -18.77 -4.36
N GLY A 173 -2.97 -19.19 -5.61
CA GLY A 173 -3.92 -18.74 -6.62
C GLY A 173 -3.94 -17.22 -6.82
N ARG A 174 -2.79 -16.54 -6.76
CA ARG A 174 -2.64 -15.08 -6.84
C ARG A 174 -3.34 -14.31 -5.70
N LYS A 175 -3.43 -14.95 -4.54
CA LYS A 175 -3.85 -14.35 -3.28
C LYS A 175 -2.66 -14.31 -2.33
N LEU A 176 -2.53 -13.19 -1.62
CA LEU A 176 -1.52 -12.96 -0.61
C LEU A 176 -2.19 -13.06 0.76
N THR A 177 -1.69 -13.94 1.62
CA THR A 177 -2.22 -14.13 2.98
C THR A 177 -1.13 -13.87 3.99
N PHE A 178 -1.45 -13.13 5.06
CA PHE A 178 -0.70 -13.08 6.29
C PHE A 178 -1.50 -13.73 7.41
N THR A 179 -0.82 -14.50 8.25
CA THR A 179 -1.38 -15.13 9.45
C THR A 179 -0.49 -14.79 10.63
N ILE A 180 -1.11 -14.40 11.74
CA ILE A 180 -0.44 -14.15 13.01
C ILE A 180 -0.85 -15.26 13.96
N TYR A 181 0.14 -15.99 14.44
CA TYR A 181 -0.03 -17.06 15.42
C TYR A 181 0.44 -16.60 16.80
N GLY A 182 -0.11 -17.18 17.84
CA GLY A 182 0.25 -16.92 19.22
C GLY A 182 -0.53 -17.80 20.18
N LYS A 183 -0.78 -17.30 21.37
CA LYS A 183 -1.64 -17.94 22.36
C LYS A 183 -2.97 -17.19 22.43
N GLU A 184 -4.07 -17.86 22.07
CA GLU A 184 -5.40 -17.27 22.16
C GLU A 184 -5.81 -17.07 23.62
N THR A 185 -6.18 -15.86 23.96
CA THR A 185 -6.62 -15.48 25.31
C THR A 185 -7.97 -14.77 25.30
N ARG A 186 -8.53 -14.51 24.13
CA ARG A 186 -9.81 -13.82 23.96
C ARG A 186 -10.97 -14.78 24.23
N PRO A 187 -12.04 -14.35 24.90
CA PRO A 187 -13.22 -15.21 25.15
C PRO A 187 -13.88 -15.68 23.85
N ALA A 188 -14.27 -16.95 23.79
CA ALA A 188 -14.86 -17.56 22.59
C ALA A 188 -16.19 -16.94 22.15
N ASN A 189 -16.95 -16.32 23.06
CA ASN A 189 -18.21 -15.63 22.80
C ASN A 189 -18.01 -14.16 22.38
N ARG A 190 -16.76 -13.68 22.31
CA ARG A 190 -16.40 -12.36 21.87
C ARG A 190 -16.08 -12.37 20.38
N LYS A 191 -16.67 -11.44 19.63
CA LYS A 191 -16.40 -11.24 18.20
C LYS A 191 -16.01 -9.80 17.95
N VAL A 192 -15.09 -9.60 17.00
CA VAL A 192 -14.65 -8.29 16.55
C VAL A 192 -14.91 -8.14 15.06
N GLU A 193 -15.49 -7.02 14.69
CA GLU A 193 -15.72 -6.64 13.30
C GLU A 193 -15.08 -5.28 13.01
N TYR A 194 -14.53 -5.15 11.80
CA TYR A 194 -13.94 -3.90 11.31
C TYR A 194 -14.82 -3.31 10.22
N VAL A 195 -15.60 -2.29 10.59
CA VAL A 195 -16.62 -1.68 9.74
C VAL A 195 -16.07 -0.44 9.06
N SER A 196 -15.87 -0.52 7.74
CA SER A 196 -15.51 0.63 6.89
C SER A 196 -16.75 1.41 6.51
N GLU A 197 -16.72 2.72 6.74
CA GLU A 197 -17.81 3.64 6.43
C GLU A 197 -17.32 4.77 5.52
N THR A 198 -17.98 4.98 4.38
CA THR A 198 -17.72 6.10 3.48
C THR A 198 -18.53 7.32 3.92
N LEU A 199 -17.85 8.45 4.18
CA LEU A 199 -18.45 9.69 4.64
C LEU A 199 -18.78 10.66 3.50
N GLY A 200 -18.15 10.49 2.34
CA GLY A 200 -18.39 11.33 1.17
C GLY A 200 -17.36 11.09 0.09
N SER A 201 -17.63 11.61 -1.10
CA SER A 201 -16.77 11.49 -2.26
C SER A 201 -16.47 12.86 -2.88
N THR A 202 -15.37 12.93 -3.63
CA THR A 202 -14.94 14.11 -4.38
C THR A 202 -14.72 13.71 -5.84
N SER A 203 -15.38 14.42 -6.76
CA SER A 203 -15.21 14.18 -8.20
C SER A 203 -13.74 14.38 -8.64
N PRO A 204 -13.24 13.55 -9.56
CA PRO A 204 -11.90 13.74 -10.15
C PRO A 204 -11.79 14.99 -11.02
N GLY A 205 -12.91 15.58 -11.41
CA GLY A 205 -12.97 16.71 -12.33
C GLY A 205 -12.69 16.32 -13.79
N GLU A 206 -12.58 17.34 -14.65
CA GLU A 206 -12.34 17.16 -16.08
C GLU A 206 -10.96 16.55 -16.36
N PRO A 207 -10.84 15.69 -17.38
CA PRO A 207 -9.57 15.11 -17.79
C PRO A 207 -8.49 16.16 -18.10
N GLN A 208 -7.25 15.82 -17.78
CA GLN A 208 -6.09 16.57 -18.22
C GLN A 208 -5.66 16.09 -19.61
N LEU A 209 -5.49 17.01 -20.55
CA LEU A 209 -5.01 16.73 -21.90
C LEU A 209 -3.57 17.24 -22.02
N ILE A 210 -2.67 16.40 -22.52
CA ILE A 210 -1.26 16.72 -22.77
C ILE A 210 -1.03 16.57 -24.27
N VAL A 211 -0.71 17.67 -24.95
CA VAL A 211 -0.42 17.63 -26.38
C VAL A 211 0.86 16.85 -26.64
N ASP A 212 0.80 15.91 -27.57
CA ASP A 212 1.89 15.07 -27.99
C ASP A 212 2.00 15.08 -29.52
N ASN A 213 2.98 15.80 -30.00
CA ASN A 213 3.21 15.99 -31.44
C ASN A 213 3.68 14.73 -32.16
N THR A 214 3.95 13.63 -31.45
CA THR A 214 4.26 12.32 -32.04
C THR A 214 3.00 11.52 -32.40
N LEU A 215 1.85 11.94 -31.91
CA LEU A 215 0.57 11.34 -32.22
C LEU A 215 -0.07 11.96 -33.47
N ALA A 216 -0.82 11.18 -34.22
CA ALA A 216 -1.60 11.70 -35.32
C ALA A 216 -2.63 12.74 -34.81
N PRO A 217 -2.95 13.77 -35.65
CA PRO A 217 -3.99 14.75 -35.32
C PRO A 217 -5.31 14.09 -34.89
N GLY A 218 -5.90 14.54 -33.79
CA GLY A 218 -7.11 13.96 -33.21
C GLY A 218 -6.96 12.63 -32.50
N ALA A 219 -5.77 12.00 -32.51
CA ALA A 219 -5.50 10.80 -31.73
C ALA A 219 -5.55 11.08 -30.24
N ARG A 220 -6.02 10.10 -29.45
CA ARG A 220 -6.14 10.19 -28.00
C ARG A 220 -5.69 8.90 -27.34
N VAL A 221 -4.66 8.98 -26.49
CA VAL A 221 -4.11 7.84 -25.75
C VAL A 221 -4.29 8.09 -24.25
N LYS A 222 -5.00 7.20 -23.55
CA LYS A 222 -5.16 7.30 -22.11
C LYS A 222 -3.85 6.90 -21.43
N VAL A 223 -3.29 7.79 -20.59
CA VAL A 223 -2.10 7.58 -19.77
C VAL A 223 -2.47 7.16 -18.36
N GLN A 224 -3.51 7.78 -17.80
CA GLN A 224 -3.99 7.53 -16.44
C GLN A 224 -5.52 7.53 -16.40
N SER A 225 -6.10 6.60 -15.64
CA SER A 225 -7.53 6.64 -15.30
C SER A 225 -7.78 7.64 -14.18
N SER A 226 -8.97 8.22 -14.13
CA SER A 226 -9.39 9.05 -13.01
C SER A 226 -9.62 8.22 -11.75
N HIS A 227 -9.40 8.82 -10.58
CA HIS A 227 -9.77 8.27 -9.28
C HIS A 227 -10.68 9.25 -8.54
N THR A 228 -11.82 8.75 -8.06
CA THR A 228 -12.69 9.50 -7.18
C THR A 228 -12.04 9.63 -5.81
N GLY A 229 -12.01 10.85 -5.27
CA GLY A 229 -11.58 11.07 -3.90
C GLY A 229 -12.63 10.59 -2.91
N LEU A 230 -12.21 10.11 -1.76
CA LEU A 230 -13.10 9.60 -0.70
C LEU A 230 -12.67 10.14 0.66
N ARG A 231 -13.64 10.32 1.54
CA ARG A 231 -13.45 10.40 2.99
C ARG A 231 -14.12 9.22 3.63
N SER A 232 -13.41 8.54 4.53
CA SER A 232 -13.90 7.33 5.18
C SER A 232 -13.42 7.23 6.61
N ARG A 233 -14.01 6.29 7.35
CA ARG A 233 -13.57 5.92 8.69
C ARG A 233 -13.67 4.42 8.88
N LEU A 234 -12.87 3.88 9.80
CA LEU A 234 -12.88 2.49 10.21
C LEU A 234 -13.24 2.39 11.68
N TRP A 235 -14.24 1.58 11.96
CA TRP A 235 -14.67 1.26 13.30
C TRP A 235 -14.23 -0.16 13.67
N LYS A 236 -13.77 -0.33 14.91
CA LYS A 236 -13.71 -1.62 15.59
C LYS A 236 -14.99 -1.77 16.39
N VAL A 237 -15.73 -2.84 16.15
CA VAL A 237 -16.97 -3.17 16.84
C VAL A 237 -16.78 -4.48 17.57
N VAL A 238 -16.93 -4.48 18.87
CA VAL A 238 -16.82 -5.66 19.73
C VAL A 238 -18.18 -6.09 20.19
N THR A 239 -18.53 -7.35 19.95
CA THR A 239 -19.77 -7.97 20.45
C THR A 239 -19.43 -9.13 21.38
N VAL A 240 -20.23 -9.30 22.43
CA VAL A 240 -20.20 -10.44 23.35
C VAL A 240 -21.59 -11.03 23.39
N ASP A 241 -21.70 -12.34 23.14
CA ASP A 241 -22.99 -13.04 23.03
C ASP A 241 -23.97 -12.36 22.03
N GLY A 242 -23.43 -11.76 20.95
CA GLY A 242 -24.21 -11.08 19.93
C GLY A 242 -24.64 -9.64 20.27
N VAL A 243 -24.30 -9.13 21.45
CA VAL A 243 -24.61 -7.76 21.90
C VAL A 243 -23.39 -6.87 21.74
N GLU A 244 -23.52 -5.73 21.05
CA GLU A 244 -22.45 -4.74 20.92
C GLU A 244 -22.08 -4.17 22.29
N GLN A 245 -20.79 -4.30 22.65
CA GLN A 245 -20.23 -3.82 23.91
C GLN A 245 -19.36 -2.57 23.70
N GLU A 246 -18.71 -2.48 22.53
CA GLU A 246 -17.77 -1.40 22.24
C GLU A 246 -17.81 -1.06 20.76
N ARG A 247 -17.70 0.23 20.46
CA ARG A 247 -17.47 0.75 19.10
C ARG A 247 -16.41 1.84 19.14
N THR A 248 -15.22 1.51 18.68
CA THR A 248 -14.06 2.39 18.71
C THR A 248 -13.70 2.87 17.32
N LEU A 249 -13.50 4.17 17.13
CA LEU A 249 -13.00 4.75 15.89
C LEU A 249 -11.48 4.51 15.78
N LEU A 250 -11.05 3.70 14.78
CA LEU A 250 -9.64 3.41 14.55
C LEU A 250 -9.00 4.40 13.57
N ASN A 251 -9.63 4.62 12.43
CA ASN A 251 -9.09 5.45 11.35
C ASN A 251 -10.11 6.46 10.86
N LYS A 252 -9.60 7.61 10.42
CA LYS A 252 -10.34 8.64 9.69
C LYS A 252 -9.46 9.12 8.55
N ASP A 253 -9.77 8.69 7.34
CA ASP A 253 -8.91 8.81 6.19
C ASP A 253 -9.51 9.68 5.09
N THR A 254 -8.61 10.33 4.35
CA THR A 254 -8.93 11.08 3.13
C THR A 254 -8.09 10.56 1.99
N TYR A 255 -8.75 10.25 0.88
CA TYR A 255 -8.15 9.83 -0.38
C TYR A 255 -8.37 10.94 -1.41
N ASN A 256 -7.31 11.38 -2.05
CA ASN A 256 -7.36 12.45 -3.03
C ASN A 256 -8.03 11.98 -4.32
N ALA A 257 -8.81 12.86 -4.93
CA ALA A 257 -9.24 12.67 -6.30
C ALA A 257 -8.06 12.90 -7.25
N SER A 258 -8.01 12.17 -8.36
CA SER A 258 -7.07 12.43 -9.44
C SER A 258 -7.76 12.40 -10.79
N LYS A 259 -7.36 13.32 -11.68
CA LYS A 259 -7.93 13.43 -13.03
C LYS A 259 -7.48 12.27 -13.93
N ALA A 260 -8.29 11.92 -14.91
CA ALA A 260 -7.80 11.16 -16.04
C ALA A 260 -6.76 11.98 -16.81
N ILE A 261 -5.71 11.34 -17.32
CA ILE A 261 -4.67 11.98 -18.13
C ILE A 261 -4.67 11.32 -19.51
N TYR A 262 -4.72 12.15 -20.55
CA TYR A 262 -4.64 11.70 -21.93
C TYR A 262 -3.52 12.45 -22.66
N ARG A 263 -2.74 11.73 -23.47
CA ARG A 263 -1.93 12.32 -24.52
C ARG A 263 -2.82 12.48 -25.75
N VAL A 264 -2.82 13.66 -26.35
CA VAL A 264 -3.64 13.99 -27.52
C VAL A 264 -2.75 14.50 -28.66
N GLY A 265 -3.01 14.06 -29.87
CA GLY A 265 -2.37 14.62 -31.04
C GLY A 265 -2.71 16.10 -31.19
N PRO A 266 -1.92 16.88 -31.95
CA PRO A 266 -2.20 18.30 -32.20
C PRO A 266 -3.57 18.43 -32.89
N ASP A 267 -4.30 19.52 -32.57
CA ASP A 267 -5.52 19.84 -33.27
C ASP A 267 -5.19 20.17 -34.74
N LEU A 268 -6.02 19.69 -35.66
CA LEU A 268 -5.95 20.17 -37.04
C LEU A 268 -6.20 21.68 -37.02
N PRO A 269 -5.41 22.51 -37.73
CA PRO A 269 -5.74 23.91 -37.88
C PRO A 269 -7.15 24.00 -38.45
N VAL A 270 -8.05 24.64 -37.72
CA VAL A 270 -9.39 24.92 -38.22
C VAL A 270 -9.15 25.83 -39.45
N ALA A 271 -9.46 25.31 -40.65
CA ALA A 271 -9.44 26.14 -41.83
C ALA A 271 -10.36 27.32 -41.55
N LEU A 272 -9.78 28.52 -41.44
CA LEU A 272 -10.58 29.73 -41.33
C LEU A 272 -11.54 29.73 -42.54
N PRO A 273 -12.85 29.99 -42.35
CA PRO A 273 -13.77 30.11 -43.46
C PRO A 273 -13.17 31.11 -44.41
N VAL A 274 -12.99 30.71 -45.69
CA VAL A 274 -12.57 31.60 -46.76
C VAL A 274 -13.65 32.66 -46.85
N VAL A 275 -13.39 33.85 -46.36
CA VAL A 275 -14.26 34.99 -46.59
C VAL A 275 -14.17 35.26 -48.08
N PRO A 276 -15.28 35.13 -48.85
CA PRO A 276 -15.23 35.45 -50.28
C PRO A 276 -14.76 36.88 -50.41
N ASP A 277 -13.77 37.08 -51.29
CA ASP A 277 -13.25 38.40 -51.64
C ASP A 277 -14.36 39.24 -52.27
N VAL A 278 -14.94 40.17 -51.53
CA VAL A 278 -16.00 41.07 -51.97
C VAL A 278 -15.34 42.25 -52.68
N THR A 279 -14.50 42.01 -53.67
CA THR A 279 -14.04 43.02 -54.65
C THR A 279 -14.64 42.71 -56.03
N ALA A 280 -15.97 42.68 -56.11
CA ALA A 280 -16.65 42.85 -57.37
C ALA A 280 -16.99 44.33 -57.49
N PRO A 281 -16.69 45.02 -58.64
CA PRO A 281 -17.00 46.42 -58.79
C PRO A 281 -18.53 46.60 -58.87
N VAL A 282 -19.03 47.56 -58.09
CA VAL A 282 -20.44 47.97 -58.11
C VAL A 282 -20.67 48.66 -59.46
N ASP A 283 -21.37 48.01 -60.35
CA ASP A 283 -21.86 48.62 -61.61
C ASP A 283 -22.97 49.61 -61.26
N THR A 284 -22.63 50.92 -61.37
CA THR A 284 -23.58 51.97 -61.16
C THR A 284 -24.39 52.19 -62.41
N ALA A 285 -25.59 51.60 -62.49
CA ALA A 285 -26.60 51.95 -63.50
C ALA A 285 -27.19 53.37 -63.17
N PRO A 286 -27.42 54.24 -64.16
CA PRO A 286 -27.96 55.55 -63.93
C PRO A 286 -29.44 55.53 -63.56
N ALA A 287 -29.81 56.40 -62.65
CA ALA A 287 -31.17 56.56 -62.16
C ALA A 287 -32.08 57.11 -63.31
N GLU A 288 -33.11 56.33 -63.62
CA GLU A 288 -34.18 56.73 -64.51
C GLU A 288 -35.19 57.57 -63.72
N THR A 289 -35.37 58.81 -64.22
CA THR A 289 -36.30 59.80 -63.68
C THR A 289 -37.72 59.47 -64.12
N ALA A 290 -38.62 59.21 -63.17
CA ALA A 290 -40.04 59.09 -63.43
C ALA A 290 -40.72 60.45 -63.59
N PRO A 291 -41.69 60.63 -64.50
CA PRO A 291 -42.39 61.86 -64.73
C PRO A 291 -43.49 62.08 -63.67
N VAL A 292 -43.57 63.33 -63.23
CA VAL A 292 -44.68 63.84 -62.44
C VAL A 292 -45.89 64.10 -63.34
N THR A 293 -47.05 63.51 -62.97
CA THR A 293 -48.34 63.94 -63.52
C THR A 293 -49.34 64.11 -62.41
N GLY A 294 -49.91 65.30 -62.31
CA GLY A 294 -51.26 65.67 -61.98
C GLY A 294 -51.67 65.69 -60.52
#